data_36a152145205258423e16257bc7d9d79
#
_entry.id   36a152145205258423e16257bc7d9d79
#
_cell.length_a   1.000
_cell.length_b   1.000
_cell.length_c   1.000
_cell.angle_alpha   90.00
_cell.angle_beta   90.00
_cell.angle_gamma   90.00
#
_symmetry.space_group_name_H-M   'P 1'
#
loop_
_entity.id
_entity.type
_entity.pdbx_description
1 polymer ?
#
loop_
_entity_poly.entity_id
_entity_poly.type
_entity_poly.pdbx_seq_one_letter_code
_entity_poly.pdbx_strand_id
1 'polypeptide(L)'
;MKKIFKAISTLTLGLLLVSSCNVENINATYSPSKDEVSFVQSINVNTEIPTQSTTYDVLIGRNSTEKALTVNIACDITEDVVCPSSVTFQAGESSAIISLDITNMKVGKQYKGKITISDESVINKNIAISAISLTLQKVYTWNSLGEGEWWDNLALMSETSLGIQKVEVLKAEGFERYRIMKPYANTAQLAEAWGASALGGAKNNFIEFWVNEDMTVAWDGWWCPGLLYDGAGTDIKAYYPSYLTGKPDEDGKSKFIMEKVVAFYPYWYIDGLGGFGTKYPCFLSLPGGPSIESLLQ
;
A
#
# COMPACT_ATOMS: atom_id res chain seq x y z
N MET A 1 15.98 -52.13 -4.53
CA MET A 1 17.14 -51.31 -4.90
C MET A 1 16.84 -49.82 -5.10
N LYS A 2 15.76 -49.38 -5.74
CA LYS A 2 15.46 -47.95 -5.96
C LYS A 2 15.20 -47.11 -4.69
N LYS A 3 14.73 -47.67 -3.59
CA LYS A 3 14.48 -46.95 -2.32
C LYS A 3 15.73 -46.67 -1.49
N ILE A 4 16.76 -47.54 -1.60
CA ILE A 4 18.02 -47.37 -0.88
C ILE A 4 18.88 -46.26 -1.54
N PHE A 5 18.82 -46.16 -2.87
CA PHE A 5 19.54 -45.10 -3.59
C PHE A 5 19.04 -43.67 -3.29
N LYS A 6 17.71 -43.52 -3.06
CA LYS A 6 17.15 -42.21 -2.67
C LYS A 6 17.56 -41.78 -1.25
N ALA A 7 17.65 -42.72 -0.32
CA ALA A 7 18.08 -42.41 1.06
C ALA A 7 19.55 -42.02 1.16
N ILE A 8 20.43 -42.69 0.35
CA ILE A 8 21.86 -42.39 0.32
C ILE A 8 22.12 -41.03 -0.35
N SER A 9 21.35 -40.66 -1.40
CA SER A 9 21.49 -39.37 -2.09
C SER A 9 21.07 -38.20 -1.19
N THR A 10 20.02 -38.36 -0.38
CA THR A 10 19.54 -37.29 0.53
C THR A 10 20.48 -37.14 1.73
N LEU A 11 21.12 -38.22 2.19
CA LEU A 11 22.07 -38.17 3.30
C LEU A 11 23.42 -37.55 2.86
N THR A 12 23.86 -37.83 1.63
CA THR A 12 25.10 -37.25 1.09
C THR A 12 24.99 -35.75 0.80
N LEU A 13 23.79 -35.30 0.37
CA LEU A 13 23.52 -33.87 0.14
C LEU A 13 23.42 -33.10 1.47
N GLY A 14 22.84 -33.70 2.52
CA GLY A 14 22.81 -33.13 3.87
C GLY A 14 24.19 -32.99 4.52
N LEU A 15 25.11 -33.94 4.28
CA LEU A 15 26.48 -33.86 4.83
C LEU A 15 27.38 -32.86 4.09
N LEU A 16 27.10 -32.55 2.81
CA LEU A 16 27.86 -31.55 2.05
C LEU A 16 27.54 -30.11 2.44
N LEU A 17 26.37 -29.86 3.07
CA LEU A 17 25.99 -28.52 3.51
C LEU A 17 26.58 -28.14 4.89
N VAL A 18 27.05 -29.10 5.68
CA VAL A 18 27.72 -28.82 6.99
C VAL A 18 29.25 -28.76 6.89
N SER A 19 29.84 -29.05 5.75
CA SER A 19 31.32 -29.04 5.59
C SER A 19 31.88 -27.75 4.97
N SER A 20 31.05 -26.73 4.71
CA SER A 20 31.51 -25.47 4.10
C SER A 20 31.77 -24.32 5.10
N CYS A 21 31.69 -24.56 6.40
CA CYS A 21 32.21 -23.63 7.40
C CYS A 21 33.58 -24.14 7.92
N ASN A 22 34.60 -24.06 7.11
CA ASN A 22 35.95 -24.01 7.63
C ASN A 22 36.14 -22.65 8.30
N VAL A 23 35.78 -22.56 9.56
CA VAL A 23 36.17 -21.45 10.43
C VAL A 23 37.55 -21.77 10.97
N GLU A 24 38.56 -21.80 10.09
CA GLU A 24 39.94 -21.74 10.55
C GLU A 24 40.23 -20.31 10.99
N ASN A 25 40.55 -20.16 12.28
CA ASN A 25 41.01 -18.97 12.97
C ASN A 25 39.96 -17.98 13.49
N ILE A 26 39.04 -18.43 14.34
CA ILE A 26 38.53 -17.54 15.38
C ILE A 26 39.24 -17.90 16.70
N ASN A 27 40.52 -17.57 16.80
CA ASN A 27 41.27 -17.68 18.07
C ASN A 27 41.06 -16.46 19.01
N ALA A 28 40.18 -15.56 18.68
CA ALA A 28 39.75 -14.52 19.58
C ALA A 28 38.28 -14.77 19.96
N THR A 29 38.09 -15.54 21.02
CA THR A 29 36.77 -15.56 21.68
C THR A 29 36.53 -14.14 22.14
N TYR A 30 35.61 -13.45 21.49
CA TYR A 30 35.13 -12.15 21.95
C TYR A 30 34.55 -12.34 23.36
N SER A 31 35.21 -11.79 24.34
CA SER A 31 34.78 -11.84 25.74
C SER A 31 34.40 -10.41 26.15
N PRO A 32 33.12 -10.06 26.09
CA PRO A 32 32.71 -8.72 26.44
C PRO A 32 33.02 -8.44 27.91
N SER A 33 33.62 -7.29 28.19
CA SER A 33 33.92 -6.82 29.55
C SER A 33 32.72 -6.18 30.23
N LYS A 34 31.62 -5.99 29.52
CA LYS A 34 30.39 -5.35 29.99
C LYS A 34 29.18 -5.87 29.21
N ASP A 35 27.99 -5.59 29.72
CA ASP A 35 26.78 -5.78 28.94
C ASP A 35 26.81 -4.90 27.68
N GLU A 36 26.56 -5.50 26.52
CA GLU A 36 26.54 -4.80 25.24
C GLU A 36 25.22 -5.04 24.55
N VAL A 37 24.64 -3.97 24.02
CA VAL A 37 23.34 -3.96 23.36
C VAL A 37 23.46 -3.45 21.92
N SER A 38 22.69 -4.03 21.02
CA SER A 38 22.68 -3.68 19.61
C SER A 38 21.27 -3.89 19.02
N PHE A 39 20.90 -3.10 18.04
CA PHE A 39 19.80 -3.47 17.15
C PHE A 39 20.15 -4.75 16.37
N VAL A 40 19.16 -5.61 16.15
CA VAL A 40 19.34 -6.91 15.46
C VAL A 40 18.96 -6.84 14.00
N GLN A 41 18.30 -5.77 13.60
CA GLN A 41 17.79 -5.56 12.23
C GLN A 41 18.68 -4.61 11.42
N SER A 42 18.33 -4.43 10.14
CA SER A 42 19.03 -3.53 9.22
C SER A 42 19.05 -2.08 9.74
N ILE A 43 20.12 -1.34 9.40
CA ILE A 43 20.29 0.08 9.76
C ILE A 43 19.17 0.95 9.15
N ASN A 44 18.70 0.60 7.95
CA ASN A 44 17.60 1.27 7.28
C ASN A 44 16.43 0.30 7.14
N VAL A 45 15.28 0.66 7.68
CA VAL A 45 14.04 -0.11 7.63
C VAL A 45 12.98 0.71 6.92
N ASN A 46 12.43 0.15 5.84
CA ASN A 46 11.29 0.71 5.12
C ASN A 46 10.17 -0.32 5.16
N THR A 47 9.07 -0.01 5.84
CA THR A 47 8.00 -0.97 6.10
C THR A 47 6.64 -0.37 5.82
N GLU A 48 5.85 -1.10 5.03
CA GLU A 48 4.41 -0.92 4.92
C GLU A 48 3.71 -1.71 6.01
N ILE A 49 2.80 -1.07 6.71
CA ILE A 49 2.11 -1.58 7.89
C ILE A 49 0.62 -1.62 7.61
N PRO A 50 -0.09 -2.73 7.89
CA PRO A 50 -1.54 -2.78 7.77
C PRO A 50 -2.22 -1.68 8.59
N THR A 51 -3.30 -1.11 8.06
CA THR A 51 -4.03 0.02 8.68
C THR A 51 -4.49 -0.28 10.11
N GLN A 52 -4.85 -1.52 10.39
CA GLN A 52 -5.36 -1.96 11.69
C GLN A 52 -4.29 -2.07 12.78
N SER A 53 -3.01 -2.08 12.40
CA SER A 53 -1.91 -2.21 13.35
C SER A 53 -1.85 -0.99 14.28
N THR A 54 -1.74 -1.25 15.56
CA THR A 54 -1.57 -0.22 16.59
C THR A 54 -0.14 -0.13 17.10
N THR A 55 0.68 -1.15 16.85
CA THR A 55 2.07 -1.23 17.26
C THR A 55 2.99 -1.61 16.11
N TYR A 56 4.25 -1.18 16.21
CA TYR A 56 5.36 -1.64 15.37
C TYR A 56 6.55 -2.00 16.25
N ASP A 57 7.02 -3.24 16.14
CA ASP A 57 8.02 -3.82 17.03
C ASP A 57 9.42 -3.77 16.42
N VAL A 58 10.37 -3.29 17.21
CA VAL A 58 11.80 -3.23 16.87
C VAL A 58 12.57 -4.10 17.85
N LEU A 59 13.34 -5.05 17.32
CA LEU A 59 14.10 -5.99 18.13
C LEU A 59 15.49 -5.46 18.45
N ILE A 60 15.88 -5.55 19.74
CA ILE A 60 17.24 -5.34 20.20
C ILE A 60 17.77 -6.59 20.91
N GLY A 61 19.07 -6.80 20.83
CA GLY A 61 19.76 -7.93 21.46
C GLY A 61 20.86 -7.49 22.40
N ARG A 62 21.24 -8.37 23.32
CA ARG A 62 22.38 -8.19 24.20
C ARG A 62 23.25 -9.47 24.31
N ASN A 63 24.49 -9.29 24.72
CA ASN A 63 25.47 -10.38 24.84
C ASN A 63 25.43 -11.11 26.21
N SER A 64 24.99 -10.47 27.28
CA SER A 64 24.92 -11.05 28.63
C SER A 64 23.48 -11.14 29.11
N THR A 65 23.13 -12.24 29.75
CA THR A 65 21.75 -12.50 30.25
C THR A 65 21.66 -12.68 31.78
N GLU A 66 22.78 -12.51 32.50
CA GLU A 66 22.85 -12.82 33.91
C GLU A 66 21.91 -11.99 34.77
N LYS A 67 21.71 -10.73 34.42
CA LYS A 67 20.91 -9.77 35.20
C LYS A 67 19.90 -9.06 34.34
N ALA A 68 18.86 -8.52 34.93
CA ALA A 68 17.99 -7.59 34.20
C ALA A 68 18.79 -6.33 33.84
N LEU A 69 18.50 -5.79 32.62
CA LEU A 69 19.16 -4.59 32.10
C LEU A 69 18.11 -3.68 31.49
N THR A 70 18.01 -2.45 31.98
CA THR A 70 17.18 -1.40 31.38
C THR A 70 18.07 -0.48 30.56
N VAL A 71 17.67 -0.20 29.33
CA VAL A 71 18.42 0.59 28.34
C VAL A 71 17.57 1.78 27.92
N ASN A 72 18.16 2.97 27.91
CA ASN A 72 17.49 4.19 27.47
C ASN A 72 17.47 4.28 25.95
N ILE A 73 16.31 4.68 25.44
CA ILE A 73 16.02 4.82 24.00
C ILE A 73 15.69 6.29 23.70
N ALA A 74 16.26 6.81 22.64
CA ALA A 74 15.88 8.09 22.05
C ALA A 74 15.24 7.87 20.68
N CYS A 75 14.20 8.64 20.37
CA CYS A 75 13.47 8.56 19.11
C CYS A 75 13.16 9.97 18.61
N ASP A 76 13.37 10.21 17.32
CA ASP A 76 13.09 11.49 16.65
C ASP A 76 12.00 11.38 15.58
N ILE A 77 11.22 10.29 15.60
CA ILE A 77 10.03 10.16 14.74
C ILE A 77 8.97 11.16 15.24
N THR A 78 8.12 11.63 14.33
CA THR A 78 7.08 12.63 14.63
C THR A 78 6.11 12.20 15.73
N GLU A 79 5.38 13.17 16.29
CA GLU A 79 4.41 13.02 17.40
C GLU A 79 3.29 11.98 17.20
N ASP A 80 2.98 11.64 15.92
CA ASP A 80 1.98 10.59 15.60
C ASP A 80 2.51 9.17 15.92
N VAL A 81 3.80 9.03 16.26
CA VAL A 81 4.44 7.76 16.62
C VAL A 81 5.03 7.91 18.04
N VAL A 82 4.54 7.13 18.98
CA VAL A 82 5.04 7.19 20.36
C VAL A 82 6.05 6.08 20.58
N CYS A 83 7.26 6.48 20.97
CA CYS A 83 8.36 5.58 21.27
C CYS A 83 8.57 5.51 22.80
N PRO A 84 8.80 4.33 23.39
CA PRO A 84 9.16 4.25 24.79
C PRO A 84 10.53 4.88 25.03
N SER A 85 10.72 5.52 26.18
CA SER A 85 12.01 6.11 26.59
C SER A 85 13.05 5.09 27.05
N SER A 86 12.63 3.86 27.31
CA SER A 86 13.50 2.77 27.73
C SER A 86 12.90 1.41 27.40
N VAL A 87 13.75 0.39 27.39
CA VAL A 87 13.36 -1.02 27.24
C VAL A 87 14.14 -1.85 28.25
N THR A 88 13.52 -2.90 28.78
CA THR A 88 14.12 -3.77 29.79
C THR A 88 14.26 -5.20 29.29
N PHE A 89 15.48 -5.73 29.31
CA PHE A 89 15.75 -7.15 29.21
C PHE A 89 15.58 -7.78 30.60
N GLN A 90 14.78 -8.83 30.72
CA GLN A 90 14.71 -9.58 31.98
C GLN A 90 15.94 -10.47 32.14
N ALA A 91 16.23 -10.91 33.36
CA ALA A 91 17.29 -11.89 33.62
C ALA A 91 16.98 -13.18 32.80
N GLY A 92 17.99 -13.71 32.12
CA GLY A 92 17.86 -14.85 31.23
C GLY A 92 17.50 -14.51 29.77
N GLU A 93 17.06 -13.27 29.45
CA GLU A 93 16.67 -12.86 28.10
C GLU A 93 17.85 -12.23 27.35
N SER A 94 18.08 -12.69 26.14
CA SER A 94 19.10 -12.15 25.19
C SER A 94 18.53 -11.12 24.23
N SER A 95 17.21 -10.96 24.17
CA SER A 95 16.51 -10.02 23.29
C SER A 95 15.39 -9.29 24.03
N ALA A 96 15.06 -8.10 23.57
CA ALA A 96 13.92 -7.32 24.03
C ALA A 96 13.29 -6.56 22.86
N ILE A 97 12.04 -6.14 23.02
CA ILE A 97 11.26 -5.47 21.98
C ILE A 97 11.02 -4.01 22.39
N ILE A 98 11.36 -3.09 21.49
CA ILE A 98 10.93 -1.70 21.54
C ILE A 98 9.63 -1.62 20.75
N SER A 99 8.49 -1.54 21.42
CA SER A 99 7.18 -1.45 20.79
C SER A 99 6.80 0.01 20.59
N LEU A 100 6.70 0.45 19.35
CA LEU A 100 6.26 1.80 18.99
C LEU A 100 4.73 1.81 18.93
N ASP A 101 4.09 2.77 19.58
CA ASP A 101 2.66 3.02 19.39
C ASP A 101 2.47 3.83 18.10
N ILE A 102 1.80 3.23 17.13
CA ILE A 102 1.51 3.79 15.81
C ILE A 102 0.01 4.02 15.58
N THR A 103 -0.78 4.04 16.64
CA THR A 103 -2.24 4.22 16.58
C THR A 103 -2.63 5.47 15.80
N ASN A 104 -1.92 6.57 16.03
CA ASN A 104 -2.23 7.88 15.43
C ASN A 104 -1.63 8.09 14.01
N MET A 105 -0.87 7.12 13.48
CA MET A 105 -0.37 7.22 12.12
C MET A 105 -1.50 7.27 11.10
N LYS A 106 -1.44 8.25 10.19
CA LYS A 106 -2.40 8.42 9.08
C LYS A 106 -2.02 7.50 7.93
N VAL A 107 -3.04 6.89 7.32
CA VAL A 107 -2.85 6.01 6.16
C VAL A 107 -2.30 6.80 4.97
N GLY A 108 -1.35 6.22 4.24
CA GLY A 108 -0.71 6.82 3.08
C GLY A 108 0.41 7.81 3.40
N LYS A 109 0.48 8.35 4.64
CA LYS A 109 1.56 9.24 5.06
C LYS A 109 2.80 8.44 5.46
N GLN A 110 3.97 8.85 4.97
CA GLN A 110 5.25 8.30 5.42
C GLN A 110 5.73 9.02 6.69
N TYR A 111 6.18 8.23 7.65
CA TYR A 111 6.79 8.68 8.90
C TYR A 111 8.24 8.25 8.92
N LYS A 112 9.15 9.22 8.98
CA LYS A 112 10.59 8.99 8.94
C LYS A 112 11.22 9.46 10.23
N GLY A 113 12.18 8.71 10.72
CA GLY A 113 12.94 9.09 11.90
C GLY A 113 13.94 8.01 12.29
N LYS A 114 14.55 8.21 13.43
CA LYS A 114 15.63 7.38 13.94
C LYS A 114 15.32 6.93 15.36
N ILE A 115 15.64 5.68 15.64
CA ILE A 115 15.67 5.14 16.99
C ILE A 115 17.13 4.91 17.37
N THR A 116 17.52 5.35 18.55
CA THR A 116 18.90 5.30 19.03
C THR A 116 18.92 4.71 20.45
N ILE A 117 19.83 3.80 20.71
CA ILE A 117 20.21 3.42 22.06
C ILE A 117 21.03 4.59 22.63
N SER A 118 20.48 5.34 23.59
CA SER A 118 21.11 6.55 24.12
C SER A 118 22.04 6.29 25.32
N ASP A 119 22.04 5.07 25.85
CA ASP A 119 22.95 4.66 26.92
C ASP A 119 24.28 4.19 26.35
N GLU A 120 25.25 5.11 26.27
CA GLU A 120 26.58 4.82 25.73
C GLU A 120 27.36 3.76 26.56
N SER A 121 26.97 3.52 27.80
CA SER A 121 27.67 2.55 28.68
C SER A 121 27.51 1.12 28.19
N VAL A 122 26.42 0.83 27.47
CA VAL A 122 26.10 -0.52 26.97
C VAL A 122 26.36 -0.67 25.45
N ILE A 123 26.97 0.31 24.79
CA ILE A 123 27.28 0.25 23.36
C ILE A 123 28.74 -0.12 23.12
N ASN A 124 28.98 -1.13 22.30
CA ASN A 124 30.29 -1.35 21.70
C ASN A 124 30.39 -0.58 20.38
N LYS A 125 31.12 0.53 20.41
CA LYS A 125 31.23 1.47 19.25
C LYS A 125 31.84 0.84 17.99
N ASN A 126 32.48 -0.32 18.12
CA ASN A 126 33.15 -0.98 16.98
C ASN A 126 32.26 -1.97 16.21
N ILE A 127 31.27 -2.57 16.89
CA ILE A 127 30.47 -3.66 16.33
C ILE A 127 28.95 -3.50 16.52
N ALA A 128 28.50 -2.68 17.46
CA ALA A 128 27.08 -2.53 17.74
C ALA A 128 26.38 -1.58 16.75
N ILE A 129 25.21 -1.98 16.27
CA ILE A 129 24.28 -1.08 15.62
C ILE A 129 23.52 -0.35 16.73
N SER A 130 23.96 0.87 17.04
CA SER A 130 23.39 1.68 18.12
C SER A 130 22.21 2.55 17.69
N ALA A 131 21.97 2.64 16.37
CA ALA A 131 20.86 3.43 15.81
C ALA A 131 20.37 2.84 14.50
N ILE A 132 19.06 2.96 14.27
CA ILE A 132 18.41 2.56 13.02
C ILE A 132 17.54 3.71 12.51
N SER A 133 17.45 3.83 11.19
CA SER A 133 16.53 4.74 10.52
C SER A 133 15.28 3.97 10.10
N LEU A 134 14.11 4.50 10.45
CA LEU A 134 12.81 3.93 10.09
C LEU A 134 12.10 4.81 9.06
N THR A 135 11.47 4.18 8.10
CA THR A 135 10.44 4.77 7.25
C THR A 135 9.22 3.86 7.36
N LEU A 136 8.18 4.34 8.03
CA LEU A 136 6.96 3.60 8.28
C LEU A 136 5.80 4.23 7.50
N GLN A 137 4.94 3.42 6.91
CA GLN A 137 3.74 3.87 6.22
C GLN A 137 2.59 2.92 6.46
N LYS A 138 1.47 3.42 6.99
CA LYS A 138 0.23 2.64 7.01
C LYS A 138 -0.38 2.56 5.62
N VAL A 139 -0.74 1.34 5.20
CA VAL A 139 -1.35 1.06 3.90
C VAL A 139 -2.65 0.29 4.07
N TYR A 140 -3.61 0.50 3.17
CA TYR A 140 -4.85 -0.26 3.18
C TYR A 140 -4.61 -1.73 2.83
N THR A 141 -5.23 -2.64 3.56
CA THR A 141 -5.38 -4.05 3.17
C THR A 141 -6.59 -4.14 2.24
N TRP A 142 -6.39 -4.64 1.03
CA TRP A 142 -7.43 -4.72 0.01
C TRP A 142 -7.95 -6.15 -0.13
N ASN A 143 -9.27 -6.32 0.01
CA ASN A 143 -9.96 -7.59 -0.16
C ASN A 143 -10.82 -7.53 -1.43
N SER A 144 -10.77 -8.60 -2.26
CA SER A 144 -11.60 -8.70 -3.44
C SER A 144 -13.06 -8.92 -3.04
N LEU A 145 -13.96 -8.12 -3.59
CA LEU A 145 -15.41 -8.33 -3.52
C LEU A 145 -15.92 -9.23 -4.65
N GLY A 146 -15.08 -9.46 -5.68
CA GLY A 146 -15.44 -10.17 -6.88
C GLY A 146 -15.60 -9.27 -8.10
N GLU A 147 -16.29 -9.80 -9.14
CA GLU A 147 -16.51 -9.11 -10.39
C GLU A 147 -17.76 -8.22 -10.34
N GLY A 148 -17.56 -6.94 -10.69
CA GLY A 148 -18.62 -5.95 -10.90
C GLY A 148 -18.68 -5.50 -12.37
N GLU A 149 -19.54 -4.51 -12.65
CA GLU A 149 -19.67 -3.88 -13.95
C GLU A 149 -19.28 -2.41 -13.86
N TRP A 150 -18.49 -1.97 -14.84
CA TRP A 150 -18.11 -0.57 -15.05
C TRP A 150 -18.59 -0.07 -16.40
N TRP A 151 -19.13 1.12 -16.41
CA TRP A 151 -19.51 1.83 -17.63
C TRP A 151 -19.18 3.31 -17.52
N ASP A 152 -18.68 3.85 -18.61
CA ASP A 152 -18.28 5.24 -18.74
C ASP A 152 -18.91 5.81 -20.01
N ASN A 153 -19.82 6.73 -19.81
CA ASN A 153 -20.61 7.34 -20.92
C ASN A 153 -19.73 8.12 -21.90
N LEU A 154 -18.59 8.67 -21.46
CA LEU A 154 -17.69 9.37 -22.36
C LEU A 154 -16.78 8.41 -23.10
N ALA A 155 -16.08 7.54 -22.37
CA ALA A 155 -14.96 6.78 -22.90
C ALA A 155 -15.37 5.45 -23.58
N LEU A 156 -16.43 4.80 -23.09
CA LEU A 156 -16.78 3.43 -23.49
C LEU A 156 -18.05 3.32 -24.35
N MET A 157 -18.81 4.40 -24.47
CA MET A 157 -20.03 4.39 -25.28
C MET A 157 -19.72 4.67 -26.76
N SER A 158 -20.10 3.75 -27.64
CA SER A 158 -20.05 3.90 -29.09
C SER A 158 -21.48 3.92 -29.67
N GLU A 159 -21.57 4.13 -30.98
CA GLU A 159 -22.87 4.06 -31.68
C GLU A 159 -23.41 2.61 -31.74
N THR A 160 -22.55 1.62 -31.61
CA THR A 160 -22.88 0.21 -31.80
C THR A 160 -22.90 -0.59 -30.50
N SER A 161 -22.29 -0.08 -29.42
CA SER A 161 -22.13 -0.81 -28.18
C SER A 161 -22.12 0.12 -26.97
N LEU A 162 -22.71 -0.33 -25.86
CA LEU A 162 -22.65 0.37 -24.57
C LEU A 162 -21.27 0.27 -23.89
N GLY A 163 -20.43 -0.68 -24.27
CA GLY A 163 -19.08 -0.81 -23.75
C GLY A 163 -18.97 -1.16 -22.26
N ILE A 164 -19.94 -1.87 -21.70
CA ILE A 164 -19.90 -2.29 -20.30
C ILE A 164 -18.71 -3.23 -20.08
N GLN A 165 -17.88 -2.91 -19.08
CA GLN A 165 -16.69 -3.67 -18.74
C GLN A 165 -16.92 -4.50 -17.48
N LYS A 166 -16.45 -5.76 -17.50
CA LYS A 166 -16.31 -6.56 -16.29
C LYS A 166 -15.03 -6.16 -15.57
N VAL A 167 -15.13 -5.83 -14.29
CA VAL A 167 -14.02 -5.30 -13.49
C VAL A 167 -13.96 -5.99 -12.14
N GLU A 168 -12.75 -6.28 -11.66
CA GLU A 168 -12.58 -6.68 -10.28
C GLU A 168 -12.74 -5.45 -9.38
N VAL A 169 -13.51 -5.62 -8.29
CA VAL A 169 -13.71 -4.57 -7.29
C VAL A 169 -13.06 -5.01 -5.98
N LEU A 170 -12.20 -4.16 -5.44
CA LEU A 170 -11.59 -4.36 -4.13
C LEU A 170 -12.20 -3.41 -3.12
N LYS A 171 -12.26 -3.82 -1.85
CA LYS A 171 -12.64 -2.98 -0.70
C LYS A 171 -11.52 -2.98 0.32
N ALA A 172 -11.20 -1.82 0.87
CA ALA A 172 -10.26 -1.69 1.98
C ALA A 172 -10.89 -2.27 3.26
N GLU A 173 -10.14 -3.09 3.98
CA GLU A 173 -10.59 -3.73 5.21
C GLU A 173 -10.88 -2.69 6.30
N GLY A 174 -12.12 -2.68 6.79
CA GLY A 174 -12.58 -1.73 7.81
C GLY A 174 -12.91 -0.32 7.31
N PHE A 175 -12.92 -0.08 5.99
CA PHE A 175 -13.18 1.25 5.40
C PHE A 175 -14.20 1.17 4.26
N GLU A 176 -14.98 2.23 4.09
CA GLU A 176 -15.83 2.44 2.92
C GLU A 176 -14.99 3.03 1.77
N ARG A 177 -13.92 2.32 1.39
CA ARG A 177 -12.97 2.70 0.34
C ARG A 177 -12.79 1.55 -0.63
N TYR A 178 -12.82 1.84 -1.92
CA TYR A 178 -12.94 0.85 -2.98
C TYR A 178 -11.94 1.12 -4.09
N ARG A 179 -11.57 0.06 -4.83
CA ARG A 179 -10.82 0.14 -6.09
C ARG A 179 -11.54 -0.59 -7.19
N ILE A 180 -11.66 0.05 -8.34
CA ILE A 180 -12.11 -0.54 -9.59
C ILE A 180 -10.87 -0.89 -10.38
N MET A 181 -10.58 -2.18 -10.55
CA MET A 181 -9.33 -2.61 -11.16
C MET A 181 -9.42 -2.60 -12.69
N LYS A 182 -8.47 -1.93 -13.33
CA LYS A 182 -8.29 -1.87 -14.80
C LYS A 182 -9.59 -1.59 -15.57
N PRO A 183 -10.33 -0.52 -15.24
CA PRO A 183 -11.66 -0.24 -15.84
C PRO A 183 -11.62 0.02 -17.34
N TYR A 184 -10.45 0.27 -17.92
CA TYR A 184 -10.22 0.54 -19.33
C TYR A 184 -9.24 -0.47 -19.98
N ALA A 185 -9.24 -1.72 -19.52
CA ALA A 185 -8.37 -2.75 -20.10
C ALA A 185 -8.78 -3.18 -21.51
N ASN A 186 -10.07 -3.06 -21.85
CA ASN A 186 -10.57 -3.39 -23.19
C ASN A 186 -10.33 -2.23 -24.16
N THR A 187 -9.13 -2.20 -24.74
CA THR A 187 -8.75 -1.18 -25.71
C THR A 187 -9.52 -1.27 -27.03
N ALA A 188 -10.09 -2.43 -27.37
CA ALA A 188 -10.93 -2.58 -28.55
C ALA A 188 -12.21 -1.75 -28.44
N GLN A 189 -12.83 -1.72 -27.24
CA GLN A 189 -14.01 -0.89 -26.97
C GLN A 189 -13.69 0.61 -27.05
N LEU A 190 -12.53 1.03 -26.51
CA LEU A 190 -12.08 2.42 -26.64
C LEU A 190 -11.81 2.80 -28.11
N ALA A 191 -11.23 1.88 -28.89
CA ALA A 191 -10.99 2.09 -30.29
C ALA A 191 -12.29 2.15 -31.12
N GLU A 192 -13.30 1.38 -30.73
CA GLU A 192 -14.64 1.44 -31.33
C GLU A 192 -15.29 2.80 -31.11
N ALA A 193 -15.22 3.33 -29.89
CA ALA A 193 -15.84 4.61 -29.54
C ALA A 193 -15.09 5.84 -30.09
N TRP A 194 -13.75 5.80 -30.14
CA TRP A 194 -12.92 6.99 -30.42
C TRP A 194 -11.98 6.85 -31.62
N GLY A 195 -11.85 5.65 -32.18
CA GLY A 195 -10.84 5.32 -33.18
C GLY A 195 -9.48 4.94 -32.58
N ALA A 196 -8.77 4.04 -33.25
CA ALA A 196 -7.49 3.51 -32.77
C ALA A 196 -6.40 4.59 -32.57
N SER A 197 -6.43 5.66 -33.38
CA SER A 197 -5.49 6.78 -33.32
C SER A 197 -5.65 7.64 -32.06
N ALA A 198 -6.78 7.55 -31.36
CA ALA A 198 -7.05 8.28 -30.13
C ALA A 198 -6.55 7.54 -28.87
N LEU A 199 -5.89 6.37 -29.00
CA LEU A 199 -5.46 5.57 -27.87
C LEU A 199 -4.07 5.97 -27.39
N GLY A 200 -3.99 6.55 -26.17
CA GLY A 200 -2.74 6.90 -25.48
C GLY A 200 -2.34 5.92 -24.38
N GLY A 201 -3.18 4.91 -24.10
CA GLY A 201 -3.02 3.96 -23.01
C GLY A 201 -3.46 4.51 -21.67
N ALA A 202 -4.23 3.72 -20.90
CA ALA A 202 -4.72 4.10 -19.57
C ALA A 202 -3.55 4.43 -18.64
N LYS A 203 -3.67 5.54 -17.89
CA LYS A 203 -2.62 6.01 -16.99
C LYS A 203 -2.77 5.42 -15.58
N ASN A 204 -3.94 4.90 -15.24
CA ASN A 204 -4.27 4.35 -13.95
C ASN A 204 -4.59 2.85 -14.06
N ASN A 205 -3.95 2.03 -13.21
CA ASN A 205 -4.29 0.61 -13.10
C ASN A 205 -5.60 0.37 -12.34
N PHE A 206 -6.08 1.35 -11.62
CA PHE A 206 -7.33 1.32 -10.87
C PHE A 206 -7.89 2.73 -10.70
N ILE A 207 -9.20 2.81 -10.46
CA ILE A 207 -9.86 4.00 -9.91
C ILE A 207 -10.10 3.72 -8.44
N GLU A 208 -9.62 4.60 -7.55
CA GLU A 208 -9.84 4.50 -6.11
C GLU A 208 -10.82 5.58 -5.67
N PHE A 209 -11.83 5.19 -4.88
CA PHE A 209 -12.83 6.10 -4.34
C PHE A 209 -13.23 5.71 -2.92
N TRP A 210 -13.80 6.64 -2.19
CA TRP A 210 -14.39 6.37 -0.87
C TRP A 210 -15.80 6.95 -0.77
N VAL A 211 -16.55 6.42 0.18
CA VAL A 211 -17.93 6.81 0.47
C VAL A 211 -17.94 7.64 1.74
N ASN A 212 -18.56 8.81 1.65
CA ASN A 212 -18.78 9.69 2.80
C ASN A 212 -20.01 9.24 3.60
N GLU A 213 -20.21 9.78 4.82
CA GLU A 213 -21.32 9.44 5.69
C GLU A 213 -22.71 9.74 5.06
N ASP A 214 -22.77 10.72 4.17
CA ASP A 214 -23.99 11.10 3.43
C ASP A 214 -24.21 10.29 2.15
N MET A 215 -23.47 9.19 1.98
CA MET A 215 -23.46 8.31 0.79
C MET A 215 -22.97 8.98 -0.49
N THR A 216 -22.41 10.18 -0.43
CA THR A 216 -21.66 10.76 -1.55
C THR A 216 -20.35 10.04 -1.74
N VAL A 217 -19.79 10.12 -2.95
CA VAL A 217 -18.57 9.43 -3.34
C VAL A 217 -17.51 10.44 -3.76
N ALA A 218 -16.29 10.25 -3.26
CA ALA A 218 -15.17 11.10 -3.58
C ALA A 218 -13.94 10.27 -4.00
N TRP A 219 -13.02 10.91 -4.73
CA TRP A 219 -11.73 10.35 -5.14
C TRP A 219 -10.65 11.42 -5.20
N ASP A 220 -9.39 11.02 -5.21
CA ASP A 220 -8.28 11.95 -5.27
C ASP A 220 -7.97 12.36 -6.73
N GLY A 221 -7.94 13.65 -6.97
CA GLY A 221 -7.45 14.25 -8.21
C GLY A 221 -8.25 13.82 -9.44
N TRP A 222 -7.72 12.88 -10.22
CA TRP A 222 -8.28 12.46 -11.51
C TRP A 222 -7.90 11.02 -11.87
N TRP A 223 -8.68 10.44 -12.80
CA TRP A 223 -8.26 9.26 -13.55
C TRP A 223 -8.25 9.55 -15.06
N CYS A 224 -7.54 8.72 -15.82
CA CYS A 224 -7.41 8.85 -17.26
C CYS A 224 -7.70 7.52 -17.96
N PRO A 225 -8.74 7.43 -18.80
CA PRO A 225 -9.06 6.21 -19.54
C PRO A 225 -8.01 5.84 -20.60
N GLY A 226 -7.08 6.75 -20.90
CA GLY A 226 -6.07 6.53 -21.95
C GLY A 226 -6.50 7.02 -23.32
N LEU A 227 -7.42 7.98 -23.36
CA LEU A 227 -7.85 8.64 -24.58
C LEU A 227 -7.09 9.95 -24.80
N LEU A 228 -6.70 10.20 -26.03
CA LEU A 228 -6.08 11.43 -26.51
C LEU A 228 -7.11 12.26 -27.26
N TYR A 229 -7.17 13.54 -26.95
CA TYR A 229 -8.02 14.45 -27.66
C TYR A 229 -7.35 14.91 -28.97
N ASP A 230 -8.06 14.73 -30.08
CA ASP A 230 -7.88 15.28 -31.40
C ASP A 230 -6.43 15.69 -31.76
N GLY A 231 -5.60 14.78 -32.19
CA GLY A 231 -4.28 15.04 -32.76
C GLY A 231 -3.29 15.85 -31.89
N ALA A 232 -3.77 16.44 -30.77
CA ALA A 232 -2.96 17.21 -29.83
C ALA A 232 -2.13 16.31 -28.91
N GLY A 233 -2.44 15.02 -28.85
CA GLY A 233 -1.77 14.07 -27.97
C GLY A 233 -2.01 14.32 -26.48
N THR A 234 -3.04 15.09 -26.13
CA THR A 234 -3.36 15.48 -24.76
C THR A 234 -4.40 14.54 -24.16
N ASP A 235 -4.11 14.03 -22.97
CA ASP A 235 -4.99 13.09 -22.27
C ASP A 235 -6.35 13.73 -21.91
N ILE A 236 -7.43 12.96 -22.12
CA ILE A 236 -8.74 13.27 -21.54
C ILE A 236 -8.77 12.70 -20.14
N LYS A 237 -9.07 13.54 -19.14
CA LYS A 237 -9.05 13.20 -17.72
C LYS A 237 -10.41 13.42 -17.06
N ALA A 238 -10.74 12.55 -16.14
CA ALA A 238 -11.93 12.62 -15.29
C ALA A 238 -11.53 13.16 -13.90
N TYR A 239 -11.73 14.45 -13.69
CA TYR A 239 -11.38 15.10 -12.44
C TYR A 239 -12.49 14.98 -11.40
N TYR A 240 -12.10 14.89 -10.11
CA TYR A 240 -13.03 15.19 -9.04
C TYR A 240 -13.46 16.66 -9.17
N PRO A 241 -14.76 16.97 -9.20
CA PRO A 241 -15.20 18.29 -9.65
C PRO A 241 -14.58 19.47 -8.90
N SER A 242 -14.60 19.46 -7.57
CA SER A 242 -14.02 20.55 -6.78
C SER A 242 -12.50 20.64 -6.88
N TYR A 243 -11.81 19.55 -7.14
CA TYR A 243 -10.36 19.55 -7.36
C TYR A 243 -9.98 20.46 -8.52
N LEU A 244 -10.77 20.45 -9.60
CA LEU A 244 -10.53 21.28 -10.78
C LEU A 244 -11.16 22.69 -10.64
N THR A 245 -12.40 22.75 -10.18
CA THR A 245 -13.20 23.99 -10.21
C THR A 245 -13.08 24.82 -8.94
N GLY A 246 -12.62 24.23 -7.83
CA GLY A 246 -12.66 24.81 -6.49
C GLY A 246 -14.08 24.97 -5.93
N LYS A 247 -15.10 24.35 -6.55
CA LYS A 247 -16.52 24.47 -6.17
C LYS A 247 -17.06 23.16 -5.62
N PRO A 248 -17.26 23.02 -4.29
CA PRO A 248 -17.74 21.79 -3.67
C PRO A 248 -19.19 21.40 -4.07
N ASP A 249 -20.00 22.33 -4.55
CA ASP A 249 -21.42 22.09 -4.86
C ASP A 249 -21.64 21.01 -5.95
N GLU A 250 -20.63 20.75 -6.76
CA GLU A 250 -20.68 19.72 -7.81
C GLU A 250 -20.32 18.32 -7.31
N ASP A 251 -19.64 18.24 -6.16
CA ASP A 251 -19.13 16.97 -5.62
C ASP A 251 -20.25 16.02 -5.17
N GLY A 252 -21.33 16.59 -4.62
CA GLY A 252 -22.47 15.82 -4.11
C GLY A 252 -23.31 15.10 -5.18
N LYS A 253 -22.99 15.26 -6.47
CA LYS A 253 -23.65 14.51 -7.55
C LYS A 253 -23.20 13.04 -7.58
N SER A 254 -21.95 12.78 -7.26
CA SER A 254 -21.40 11.42 -7.23
C SER A 254 -21.82 10.71 -5.95
N LYS A 255 -22.59 9.61 -6.07
CA LYS A 255 -23.16 8.93 -4.91
C LYS A 255 -23.64 7.51 -5.23
N PHE A 256 -23.94 6.77 -4.18
CA PHE A 256 -24.75 5.56 -4.33
C PHE A 256 -26.18 5.95 -4.73
N ILE A 257 -26.65 5.44 -5.87
CA ILE A 257 -28.03 5.62 -6.36
C ILE A 257 -28.93 4.45 -6.02
N MET A 258 -28.32 3.30 -5.70
CA MET A 258 -28.94 2.08 -5.18
C MET A 258 -27.94 1.40 -4.24
N GLU A 259 -28.37 0.37 -3.49
CA GLU A 259 -27.53 -0.38 -2.54
C GLU A 259 -26.17 -0.81 -3.09
N LYS A 260 -26.12 -1.20 -4.37
CA LYS A 260 -24.91 -1.71 -5.02
C LYS A 260 -24.52 -0.97 -6.31
N VAL A 261 -25.08 0.20 -6.53
CA VAL A 261 -24.79 1.00 -7.74
C VAL A 261 -24.31 2.38 -7.36
N VAL A 262 -23.13 2.71 -7.85
CA VAL A 262 -22.51 4.03 -7.71
C VAL A 262 -22.60 4.78 -9.03
N ALA A 263 -23.08 6.02 -8.97
CA ALA A 263 -22.98 6.97 -10.07
C ALA A 263 -21.85 7.96 -9.77
N PHE A 264 -20.93 8.11 -10.70
CA PHE A 264 -19.87 9.10 -10.67
C PHE A 264 -20.21 10.19 -11.69
N TYR A 265 -19.99 11.45 -11.32
CA TYR A 265 -20.13 12.61 -12.20
C TYR A 265 -18.81 13.38 -12.25
N PRO A 266 -17.76 12.79 -12.89
CA PRO A 266 -16.48 13.46 -13.03
C PRO A 266 -16.60 14.70 -13.88
N TYR A 267 -15.75 15.69 -13.62
CA TYR A 267 -15.55 16.80 -14.52
C TYR A 267 -14.53 16.37 -15.59
N TRP A 268 -15.02 16.08 -16.78
CA TRP A 268 -14.18 15.69 -17.89
C TRP A 268 -13.43 16.89 -18.46
N TYR A 269 -12.11 16.81 -18.51
CA TYR A 269 -11.26 17.93 -18.85
C TYR A 269 -10.03 17.50 -19.65
N ILE A 270 -9.56 18.41 -20.51
CA ILE A 270 -8.37 18.30 -21.32
C ILE A 270 -7.47 19.46 -20.92
N ASP A 271 -6.31 19.16 -20.37
CA ASP A 271 -5.40 20.16 -19.82
C ASP A 271 -5.02 21.19 -20.89
N GLY A 272 -5.25 22.46 -20.60
CA GLY A 272 -4.96 23.58 -21.48
C GLY A 272 -5.97 23.83 -22.62
N LEU A 273 -6.97 22.94 -22.82
CA LEU A 273 -7.97 23.10 -23.89
C LEU A 273 -9.38 23.35 -23.38
N GLY A 274 -9.74 22.80 -22.21
CA GLY A 274 -11.06 22.96 -21.64
C GLY A 274 -11.75 21.64 -21.34
N GLY A 275 -13.05 21.67 -21.01
CA GLY A 275 -13.74 20.50 -20.51
C GLY A 275 -15.13 20.27 -21.08
N PHE A 276 -15.57 19.02 -20.93
CA PHE A 276 -16.93 18.57 -21.27
C PHE A 276 -17.91 18.77 -20.09
N GLY A 277 -17.40 19.20 -18.93
CA GLY A 277 -18.18 19.32 -17.68
C GLY A 277 -18.56 17.96 -17.10
N THR A 278 -19.61 17.95 -16.28
CA THR A 278 -20.13 16.75 -15.57
C THR A 278 -21.28 16.05 -16.31
N LYS A 279 -21.37 16.21 -17.64
CA LYS A 279 -22.50 15.70 -18.45
C LYS A 279 -22.44 14.19 -18.70
N TYR A 280 -21.28 13.59 -18.58
CA TYR A 280 -21.04 12.20 -18.93
C TYR A 280 -20.77 11.40 -17.63
N PRO A 281 -21.82 10.79 -17.06
CA PRO A 281 -21.64 9.98 -15.83
C PRO A 281 -20.93 8.67 -16.13
N CYS A 282 -20.35 8.10 -15.06
CA CYS A 282 -19.90 6.73 -15.05
C CYS A 282 -20.70 5.95 -14.01
N PHE A 283 -20.91 4.66 -14.25
CA PHE A 283 -21.59 3.77 -13.31
C PHE A 283 -20.72 2.60 -12.95
N LEU A 284 -20.73 2.26 -11.66
CA LEU A 284 -20.20 1.02 -11.12
C LEU A 284 -21.36 0.24 -10.52
N SER A 285 -21.61 -0.96 -11.02
CA SER A 285 -22.39 -1.96 -10.29
C SER A 285 -21.42 -2.86 -9.53
N LEU A 286 -21.51 -2.87 -8.20
CA LEU A 286 -20.73 -3.72 -7.33
C LEU A 286 -21.09 -5.20 -7.55
N PRO A 287 -20.23 -6.15 -7.16
CA PRO A 287 -20.50 -7.58 -7.27
C PRO A 287 -21.84 -7.97 -6.67
N GLY A 288 -22.66 -8.67 -7.46
CA GLY A 288 -24.04 -9.04 -7.10
C GLY A 288 -25.06 -7.89 -7.12
N GLY A 289 -24.70 -6.75 -7.71
CA GLY A 289 -25.63 -5.68 -8.04
C GLY A 289 -26.39 -5.94 -9.35
N PRO A 290 -27.34 -5.03 -9.74
CA PRO A 290 -28.05 -5.12 -11.00
C PRO A 290 -27.11 -4.90 -12.18
N SER A 291 -27.43 -5.47 -13.35
CA SER A 291 -26.67 -5.17 -14.57
C SER A 291 -26.82 -3.69 -14.95
N ILE A 292 -25.72 -3.05 -15.34
CA ILE A 292 -25.73 -1.67 -15.84
C ILE A 292 -26.62 -1.54 -17.08
N GLU A 293 -26.64 -2.56 -17.95
CA GLU A 293 -27.53 -2.58 -19.10
C GLU A 293 -29.00 -2.39 -18.70
N SER A 294 -29.43 -3.02 -17.63
CA SER A 294 -30.81 -2.88 -17.12
C SER A 294 -31.11 -1.54 -16.49
N LEU A 295 -30.10 -0.74 -16.15
CA LEU A 295 -30.25 0.61 -15.59
C LEU A 295 -30.32 1.68 -16.67
N LEU A 296 -29.85 1.37 -17.88
CA LEU A 296 -29.80 2.30 -19.01
C LEU A 296 -31.00 2.17 -19.97
N GLN A 297 -31.86 1.15 -19.74
CA GLN A 297 -33.13 0.94 -20.45
C GLN A 297 -34.24 1.78 -19.82
#